data_9a869d2b332b907b9a4df1a846d8cf6c
#
_entry.id   9a869d2b332b907b9a4df1a846d8cf6c
#
_cell.length_a   1.000
_cell.length_b   1.000
_cell.length_c   1.000
_cell.angle_alpha   90.00
_cell.angle_beta   90.00
_cell.angle_gamma   90.00
#
_symmetry.space_group_name_H-M   'P 1'
#
loop_
_entity.id
_entity.type
_entity.pdbx_description
1 polymer ?
#
loop_
_entity_poly.entity_id
_entity_poly.type
_entity_poly.pdbx_seq_one_letter_code
_entity_poly.pdbx_strand_id
1 'polypeptide(L)'
;MPADEEIVADGSNIGLAGDTTPCNWVQTHENVMDPYHVFVLHSSNSGNQFVPLMGLLPEVTWEYTARGVKSYQDRRLPDGKLFHRVTEVMMPNLRIVASPFVKRYGRTDYVAWTLPIDDTTTKIFTLDRTPRGERVSRARFNGKSWAELTEEEHQRMPHDYEAQVGQGAITLHSEERLAASDRGVVMFRRLLRQQIEAVQAGRDPLGVAFDTACATVQVEAGNFILEPAG
;
A
#
# COMPACT_ATOMS: atom_id res chain seq x y z
N MET A 1 3.91 -2.00 -18.66
CA MET A 1 3.27 -2.31 -17.37
C MET A 1 3.03 -3.79 -17.34
N PRO A 2 3.41 -4.53 -16.27
CA PRO A 2 3.01 -5.91 -16.16
C PRO A 2 1.48 -5.97 -16.05
N ALA A 3 0.84 -6.66 -16.98
CA ALA A 3 -0.59 -6.93 -16.93
C ALA A 3 -0.78 -8.21 -16.10
N ASP A 4 -1.69 -8.16 -15.15
CA ASP A 4 -2.18 -9.37 -14.52
C ASP A 4 -3.26 -9.96 -15.42
N GLU A 5 -3.02 -11.14 -15.99
CA GLU A 5 -3.95 -11.78 -16.93
C GLU A 5 -5.33 -12.07 -16.32
N GLU A 6 -5.41 -12.25 -15.00
CA GLU A 6 -6.70 -12.40 -14.31
C GLU A 6 -7.56 -11.14 -14.34
N ILE A 7 -6.97 -9.96 -14.53
CA ILE A 7 -7.70 -8.68 -14.54
C ILE A 7 -8.49 -8.48 -15.84
N VAL A 8 -8.15 -9.18 -16.92
CA VAL A 8 -8.68 -8.87 -18.28
C VAL A 8 -9.81 -9.81 -18.75
N ALA A 9 -10.00 -10.99 -18.12
CA ALA A 9 -10.70 -12.10 -18.78
C ALA A 9 -12.20 -12.28 -18.44
N ASP A 10 -12.76 -11.71 -17.37
CA ASP A 10 -14.11 -12.11 -16.90
C ASP A 10 -15.22 -11.05 -16.95
N GLY A 11 -14.97 -9.93 -17.61
CA GLY A 11 -15.97 -8.87 -17.74
C GLY A 11 -16.19 -8.04 -16.47
N SER A 12 -15.25 -8.04 -15.54
CA SER A 12 -15.25 -7.16 -14.38
C SER A 12 -15.09 -5.69 -14.78
N ASN A 13 -15.57 -4.78 -13.95
CA ASN A 13 -15.34 -3.35 -14.12
C ASN A 13 -13.94 -2.99 -13.64
N ILE A 14 -13.15 -2.34 -14.48
CA ILE A 14 -11.85 -1.80 -14.12
C ILE A 14 -12.01 -0.32 -13.83
N GLY A 15 -11.70 0.08 -12.59
CA GLY A 15 -11.65 1.48 -12.18
C GLY A 15 -10.22 2.01 -12.28
N LEU A 16 -10.07 3.19 -12.89
CA LEU A 16 -8.81 3.94 -12.91
C LEU A 16 -9.00 5.22 -12.11
N ALA A 17 -8.06 5.52 -11.23
CA ALA A 17 -8.04 6.79 -10.50
C ALA A 17 -6.62 7.35 -10.45
N GLY A 18 -6.51 8.65 -10.17
CA GLY A 18 -5.22 9.29 -10.01
C GLY A 18 -5.32 10.48 -9.06
N ASP A 19 -4.51 10.46 -8.01
CA ASP A 19 -4.44 11.50 -7.00
C ASP A 19 -3.05 12.13 -6.99
N THR A 20 -2.99 13.43 -6.70
CA THR A 20 -1.73 14.17 -6.58
C THR A 20 -1.51 14.54 -5.12
N THR A 21 -0.30 14.28 -4.63
CA THR A 21 0.10 14.58 -3.25
C THR A 21 1.32 15.53 -3.29
N PRO A 22 1.29 16.67 -2.57
CA PRO A 22 2.37 17.65 -2.56
C PRO A 22 3.50 17.25 -1.60
N CYS A 23 4.07 16.07 -1.82
CA CYS A 23 5.26 15.60 -1.13
C CYS A 23 6.05 14.62 -1.98
N ASN A 24 7.26 14.30 -1.54
CA ASN A 24 8.14 13.37 -2.24
C ASN A 24 7.52 11.96 -2.33
N TRP A 25 7.72 11.32 -3.48
CA TRP A 25 7.12 10.01 -3.79
C TRP A 25 7.54 8.88 -2.84
N VAL A 26 8.73 8.97 -2.25
CA VAL A 26 9.21 7.97 -1.28
C VAL A 26 8.31 7.96 -0.06
N GLN A 27 7.89 9.13 0.46
CA GLN A 27 7.00 9.25 1.62
C GLN A 27 5.67 8.50 1.40
N THR A 28 5.09 8.64 0.20
CA THR A 28 3.84 7.95 -0.14
C THR A 28 4.04 6.46 -0.42
N HIS A 29 5.19 6.10 -0.98
CA HIS A 29 5.44 4.71 -1.39
C HIS A 29 5.84 3.82 -0.21
N GLU A 30 6.72 4.28 0.66
CA GLU A 30 7.20 3.53 1.81
C GLU A 30 6.15 3.31 2.89
N ASN A 31 5.08 4.13 2.91
CA ASN A 31 3.93 3.97 3.80
C ASN A 31 3.34 2.56 3.75
N VAL A 32 3.41 1.89 2.60
CA VAL A 32 2.94 0.51 2.43
C VAL A 32 3.74 -0.49 3.26
N MET A 33 5.00 -0.17 3.56
CA MET A 33 5.90 -1.02 4.34
C MET A 33 5.85 -0.75 5.86
N ASP A 34 4.99 0.18 6.30
CA ASP A 34 4.63 0.41 7.70
C ASP A 34 3.21 -0.10 8.00
N PRO A 35 3.02 -1.35 8.39
CA PRO A 35 1.69 -1.88 8.74
C PRO A 35 1.13 -1.32 10.05
N TYR A 36 1.97 -0.78 10.92
CA TYR A 36 1.56 -0.30 12.24
C TYR A 36 0.82 1.04 12.15
N HIS A 37 1.08 1.87 11.12
CA HIS A 37 0.30 3.08 10.90
C HIS A 37 -1.20 2.78 10.73
N VAL A 38 -1.55 1.62 10.16
CA VAL A 38 -2.94 1.19 10.00
C VAL A 38 -3.65 1.11 11.36
N PHE A 39 -3.00 0.54 12.36
CA PHE A 39 -3.53 0.49 13.72
C PHE A 39 -3.51 1.87 14.41
N VAL A 40 -2.40 2.59 14.31
CA VAL A 40 -2.20 3.86 15.03
C VAL A 40 -3.03 4.97 14.40
N LEU A 41 -2.84 5.25 13.12
CA LEU A 41 -3.48 6.38 12.43
C LEU A 41 -4.96 6.11 12.18
N HIS A 42 -5.28 4.97 11.56
CA HIS A 42 -6.63 4.70 11.06
C HIS A 42 -7.58 4.04 12.07
N SER A 43 -7.12 3.70 13.27
CA SER A 43 -7.97 3.13 14.30
C SER A 43 -7.86 3.83 15.64
N SER A 44 -6.63 3.99 16.18
CA SER A 44 -6.45 4.55 17.53
C SER A 44 -6.55 6.07 17.54
N ASN A 45 -6.02 6.75 16.53
CA ASN A 45 -5.95 8.21 16.49
C ASN A 45 -7.20 8.84 15.86
N SER A 46 -7.62 8.33 14.71
CA SER A 46 -8.69 8.94 13.90
C SER A 46 -10.03 8.19 13.99
N GLY A 47 -10.13 7.21 14.89
CA GLY A 47 -11.26 6.27 14.92
C GLY A 47 -11.24 5.28 13.75
N ASN A 48 -12.16 4.33 13.74
CA ASN A 48 -12.17 3.26 12.75
C ASN A 48 -12.49 3.78 11.34
N GLN A 49 -11.45 4.06 10.57
CA GLN A 49 -11.56 4.45 9.17
C GLN A 49 -11.69 3.24 8.23
N PHE A 50 -11.26 2.07 8.67
CA PHE A 50 -11.25 0.82 7.91
C PHE A 50 -12.18 -0.23 8.52
N VAL A 51 -12.25 -1.41 7.90
CA VAL A 51 -13.00 -2.53 8.50
C VAL A 51 -12.41 -2.90 9.87
N PRO A 52 -13.23 -3.36 10.83
CA PRO A 52 -12.81 -3.57 12.23
C PRO A 52 -11.56 -4.46 12.39
N LEU A 53 -11.34 -5.40 11.50
CA LEU A 53 -10.15 -6.27 11.54
C LEU A 53 -8.83 -5.51 11.39
N MET A 54 -8.84 -4.36 10.73
CA MET A 54 -7.65 -3.49 10.60
C MET A 54 -7.30 -2.79 11.90
N GLY A 55 -8.26 -2.63 12.81
CA GLY A 55 -8.06 -2.07 14.14
C GLY A 55 -7.40 -3.02 15.15
N LEU A 56 -7.10 -4.25 14.77
CA LEU A 56 -6.31 -5.17 15.60
C LEU A 56 -4.81 -4.94 15.33
N LEU A 57 -4.02 -4.92 16.40
CA LEU A 57 -2.56 -4.79 16.30
C LEU A 57 -1.98 -6.04 15.61
N PRO A 58 -1.22 -5.90 14.50
CA PRO A 58 -0.65 -7.04 13.82
C PRO A 58 0.66 -7.53 14.44
N GLU A 59 0.92 -8.83 14.35
CA GLU A 59 2.26 -9.37 14.34
C GLU A 59 2.79 -9.26 12.90
N VAL A 60 3.97 -8.67 12.70
CA VAL A 60 4.46 -8.36 11.34
C VAL A 60 5.81 -8.96 11.08
N THR A 61 5.95 -9.54 9.89
CA THR A 61 7.24 -9.96 9.33
C THR A 61 7.41 -9.38 7.92
N TRP A 62 8.66 -9.20 7.51
CA TRP A 62 9.01 -8.68 6.19
C TRP A 62 10.08 -9.56 5.55
N GLU A 63 10.02 -9.69 4.23
CA GLU A 63 11.04 -10.37 3.45
C GLU A 63 11.37 -9.61 2.16
N TYR A 64 12.59 -9.79 1.67
CA TYR A 64 12.96 -9.40 0.32
C TYR A 64 12.44 -10.42 -0.67
N THR A 65 11.90 -9.92 -1.77
CA THR A 65 11.50 -10.75 -2.92
C THR A 65 12.43 -10.49 -4.11
N ALA A 66 12.29 -11.27 -5.17
CA ALA A 66 13.04 -11.02 -6.40
C ALA A 66 12.73 -9.66 -7.05
N ARG A 67 11.67 -8.96 -6.61
CA ARG A 67 11.20 -7.70 -7.21
C ARG A 67 11.06 -6.55 -6.23
N GLY A 68 11.12 -6.80 -4.92
CA GLY A 68 10.87 -5.76 -3.93
C GLY A 68 10.88 -6.25 -2.50
N VAL A 69 9.92 -5.78 -1.72
CA VAL A 69 9.72 -6.16 -0.31
C VAL A 69 8.26 -6.54 -0.10
N LYS A 70 8.04 -7.57 0.69
CA LYS A 70 6.73 -8.06 1.09
C LYS A 70 6.59 -7.98 2.60
N SER A 71 5.41 -7.64 3.09
CA SER A 71 5.05 -7.72 4.50
C SER A 71 3.91 -8.70 4.72
N TYR A 72 4.03 -9.48 5.78
CA TYR A 72 3.00 -10.37 6.31
C TYR A 72 2.51 -9.82 7.63
N GLN A 73 1.19 -9.69 7.78
CA GLN A 73 0.55 -9.02 8.90
C GLN A 73 -0.52 -9.94 9.47
N ASP A 74 -0.24 -10.51 10.61
CA ASP A 74 -1.08 -11.50 11.27
C ASP A 74 -1.86 -10.90 12.43
N ARG A 75 -3.17 -11.07 12.45
CA ARG A 75 -4.05 -10.61 13.54
C ARG A 75 -4.90 -11.78 14.03
N ARG A 76 -4.78 -12.10 15.32
CA ARG A 76 -5.56 -13.16 15.96
C ARG A 76 -6.99 -12.70 16.15
N LEU A 77 -7.94 -13.51 15.69
CA LEU A 77 -9.35 -13.26 15.83
C LEU A 77 -9.91 -13.92 17.10
N PRO A 78 -11.02 -13.42 17.66
CA PRO A 78 -11.62 -14.00 18.87
C PRO A 78 -12.05 -15.47 18.74
N ASP A 79 -12.33 -15.94 17.52
CA ASP A 79 -12.69 -17.33 17.22
C ASP A 79 -11.48 -18.26 17.01
N GLY A 80 -10.27 -17.74 17.28
CA GLY A 80 -9.01 -18.48 17.14
C GLY A 80 -8.42 -18.48 15.72
N LYS A 81 -9.12 -17.98 14.73
CA LYS A 81 -8.63 -17.85 13.36
C LYS A 81 -7.57 -16.74 13.26
N LEU A 82 -6.86 -16.72 12.14
CA LEU A 82 -5.88 -15.72 11.84
C LEU A 82 -6.34 -14.89 10.63
N PHE A 83 -6.44 -13.58 10.81
CA PHE A 83 -6.53 -12.67 9.69
C PHE A 83 -5.11 -12.37 9.20
N HIS A 84 -4.77 -12.95 8.07
CA HIS A 84 -3.47 -12.85 7.41
C HIS A 84 -3.59 -11.87 6.24
N ARG A 85 -2.82 -10.78 6.31
CA ARG A 85 -2.75 -9.76 5.25
C ARG A 85 -1.36 -9.72 4.67
N VAL A 86 -1.27 -9.76 3.35
CA VAL A 86 -0.01 -9.62 2.61
C VAL A 86 -0.05 -8.32 1.82
N THR A 87 1.00 -7.52 1.91
CA THR A 87 1.20 -6.34 1.06
C THR A 87 2.57 -6.40 0.40
N GLU A 88 2.68 -5.87 -0.81
CA GLU A 88 3.92 -5.91 -1.59
C GLU A 88 4.25 -4.53 -2.15
N VAL A 89 5.53 -4.18 -2.12
CA VAL A 89 6.10 -3.13 -2.95
C VAL A 89 7.07 -3.75 -3.93
N MET A 90 6.95 -3.40 -5.19
CA MET A 90 7.84 -3.85 -6.26
C MET A 90 8.53 -2.65 -6.89
N MET A 91 9.83 -2.81 -7.10
CA MET A 91 10.63 -1.78 -7.73
C MET A 91 10.20 -1.53 -9.18
N PRO A 92 10.27 -0.31 -9.68
CA PRO A 92 10.69 0.87 -8.92
C PRO A 92 9.57 1.49 -8.06
N ASN A 93 8.30 1.39 -8.44
CA ASN A 93 7.23 2.22 -7.91
C ASN A 93 5.85 1.57 -7.87
N LEU A 94 5.76 0.26 -8.00
CA LEU A 94 4.52 -0.50 -7.93
C LEU A 94 4.24 -0.92 -6.48
N ARG A 95 3.01 -0.70 -6.02
CA ARG A 95 2.51 -1.17 -4.73
C ARG A 95 1.23 -1.96 -4.90
N ILE A 96 1.12 -3.05 -4.17
CA ILE A 96 0.01 -3.99 -4.24
C ILE A 96 -0.52 -4.18 -2.83
N VAL A 97 -1.72 -3.65 -2.59
CA VAL A 97 -2.31 -3.57 -1.25
C VAL A 97 -3.80 -3.90 -1.35
N ALA A 98 -4.24 -4.93 -0.64
CA ALA A 98 -5.67 -5.23 -0.58
C ALA A 98 -6.44 -4.08 0.08
N SER A 99 -7.62 -3.76 -0.46
CA SER A 99 -8.46 -2.69 0.08
C SER A 99 -8.75 -2.91 1.58
N PRO A 100 -8.51 -1.90 2.43
CA PRO A 100 -8.86 -1.96 3.84
C PRO A 100 -10.33 -1.60 4.13
N PHE A 101 -11.08 -1.15 3.12
CA PHE A 101 -12.46 -0.67 3.25
C PHE A 101 -13.52 -1.75 3.07
N VAL A 102 -13.14 -2.88 2.47
CA VAL A 102 -14.07 -3.96 2.14
C VAL A 102 -13.61 -5.28 2.74
N LYS A 103 -14.58 -6.11 3.13
CA LYS A 103 -14.31 -7.47 3.61
C LYS A 103 -14.18 -8.41 2.40
N ARG A 104 -13.12 -8.24 1.63
CA ARG A 104 -12.76 -9.16 0.56
C ARG A 104 -11.59 -10.03 1.01
N TYR A 105 -11.71 -11.31 0.80
CA TYR A 105 -10.70 -12.30 1.11
C TYR A 105 -10.19 -12.93 -0.17
N GLY A 106 -8.92 -13.27 -0.16
CA GLY A 106 -8.16 -13.75 -1.30
C GLY A 106 -7.13 -12.73 -1.77
N ARG A 107 -6.57 -12.97 -2.94
CA ARG A 107 -5.64 -12.05 -3.58
C ARG A 107 -6.31 -10.72 -3.91
N THR A 108 -5.52 -9.65 -3.86
CA THR A 108 -6.05 -8.32 -4.16
C THR A 108 -6.28 -8.12 -5.64
N ASP A 109 -7.31 -7.35 -5.94
CA ASP A 109 -7.63 -6.83 -7.27
C ASP A 109 -7.21 -5.35 -7.42
N TYR A 110 -6.38 -4.84 -6.51
CA TYR A 110 -5.95 -3.44 -6.48
C TYR A 110 -4.45 -3.34 -6.62
N VAL A 111 -4.02 -2.51 -7.56
CA VAL A 111 -2.62 -2.14 -7.75
C VAL A 111 -2.50 -0.63 -7.89
N ALA A 112 -1.37 -0.07 -7.45
CA ALA A 112 -1.10 1.34 -7.58
C ALA A 112 0.36 1.61 -7.98
N TRP A 113 0.56 2.65 -8.76
CA TRP A 113 1.86 3.18 -9.13
C TRP A 113 2.05 4.54 -8.48
N THR A 114 3.17 4.71 -7.81
CA THR A 114 3.59 5.98 -7.23
C THR A 114 4.58 6.63 -8.18
N LEU A 115 4.16 7.68 -8.88
CA LEU A 115 4.94 8.35 -9.91
C LEU A 115 5.47 9.69 -9.39
N PRO A 116 6.80 9.89 -9.28
CA PRO A 116 7.35 11.22 -9.05
C PRO A 116 7.07 12.12 -10.25
N ILE A 117 6.46 13.28 -10.00
CA ILE A 117 6.32 14.35 -11.00
C ILE A 117 7.57 15.24 -10.92
N ASP A 118 7.98 15.56 -9.70
CA ASP A 118 9.21 16.22 -9.34
C ASP A 118 9.62 15.81 -7.91
N ASP A 119 10.60 16.47 -7.31
CA ASP A 119 11.12 16.13 -5.98
C ASP A 119 10.10 16.32 -4.85
N THR A 120 9.06 17.11 -5.07
CA THR A 120 8.08 17.53 -4.06
C THR A 120 6.64 17.24 -4.43
N THR A 121 6.40 16.58 -5.57
CA THR A 121 5.06 16.29 -6.07
C THR A 121 5.00 14.86 -6.57
N THR A 122 4.05 14.13 -6.04
CA THR A 122 3.79 12.73 -6.39
C THR A 122 2.41 12.58 -7.03
N LYS A 123 2.32 11.76 -8.06
CA LYS A 123 1.05 11.28 -8.59
C LYS A 123 0.89 9.79 -8.35
N ILE A 124 -0.25 9.39 -7.81
CA ILE A 124 -0.59 7.99 -7.59
C ILE A 124 -1.62 7.59 -8.64
N PHE A 125 -1.33 6.57 -9.43
CA PHE A 125 -2.30 5.92 -10.30
C PHE A 125 -2.74 4.62 -9.67
N THR A 126 -4.05 4.40 -9.64
CA THR A 126 -4.63 3.18 -9.11
C THR A 126 -5.44 2.46 -10.18
N LEU A 127 -5.35 1.15 -10.16
CA LEU A 127 -6.23 0.26 -10.89
C LEU A 127 -6.91 -0.66 -9.88
N ASP A 128 -8.23 -0.65 -9.87
CA ASP A 128 -9.06 -1.52 -9.04
C ASP A 128 -10.03 -2.29 -9.91
N ARG A 129 -10.07 -3.60 -9.71
CA ARG A 129 -11.03 -4.47 -10.37
C ARG A 129 -12.21 -4.73 -9.43
N THR A 130 -13.38 -4.40 -9.90
CA THR A 130 -14.61 -4.64 -9.18
C THR A 130 -15.40 -5.76 -9.87
N PRO A 131 -15.78 -6.84 -9.15
CA PRO A 131 -16.62 -7.88 -9.69
C PRO A 131 -17.90 -7.31 -10.32
N ARG A 132 -18.40 -7.99 -11.36
CA ARG A 132 -19.60 -7.57 -12.08
C ARG A 132 -20.79 -7.42 -11.11
N GLY A 133 -21.42 -6.25 -11.14
CA GLY A 133 -22.57 -5.95 -10.29
C GLY A 133 -22.24 -5.39 -8.90
N GLU A 134 -20.98 -5.37 -8.51
CA GLU A 134 -20.54 -4.67 -7.31
C GLU A 134 -20.18 -3.21 -7.63
N ARG A 135 -20.35 -2.33 -6.64
CA ARG A 135 -19.83 -0.97 -6.67
C ARG A 135 -18.78 -0.82 -5.60
N VAL A 136 -17.63 -0.29 -5.92
CA VAL A 136 -16.67 0.14 -4.90
C VAL A 136 -17.33 1.31 -4.16
N SER A 137 -17.69 1.06 -2.91
CA SER A 137 -18.07 2.15 -2.02
C SER A 137 -16.78 2.88 -1.63
N ARG A 138 -16.61 4.11 -2.08
CA ARG A 138 -15.55 4.97 -1.55
C ARG A 138 -15.79 5.16 -0.05
N ALA A 139 -14.73 5.12 0.73
CA ALA A 139 -14.82 5.38 2.15
C ALA A 139 -15.52 6.71 2.41
N ARG A 140 -16.44 6.72 3.38
CA ARG A 140 -17.16 7.92 3.78
C ARG A 140 -16.95 8.15 5.26
N PHE A 141 -16.58 9.38 5.58
CA PHE A 141 -16.42 9.85 6.95
C PHE A 141 -17.62 10.75 7.28
N ASN A 142 -18.39 10.41 8.28
CA ASN A 142 -19.63 11.14 8.62
C ASN A 142 -20.56 11.37 7.40
N GLY A 143 -20.65 10.38 6.50
CA GLY A 143 -21.47 10.45 5.30
C GLY A 143 -20.85 11.23 4.13
N LYS A 144 -19.67 11.86 4.33
CA LYS A 144 -18.93 12.59 3.30
C LYS A 144 -17.83 11.73 2.68
N SER A 145 -17.56 11.93 1.41
CA SER A 145 -16.33 11.44 0.77
C SER A 145 -15.14 12.29 1.25
N TRP A 146 -13.92 11.75 1.08
CA TRP A 146 -12.70 12.47 1.47
C TRP A 146 -12.62 13.89 0.90
N ALA A 147 -12.93 14.06 -0.37
CA ALA A 147 -12.91 15.37 -1.04
C ALA A 147 -14.00 16.37 -0.57
N GLU A 148 -15.01 15.91 0.18
CA GLU A 148 -16.08 16.75 0.75
C GLU A 148 -15.80 17.19 2.17
N LEU A 149 -14.70 16.73 2.77
CA LEU A 149 -14.29 17.14 4.12
C LEU A 149 -13.75 18.57 4.10
N THR A 150 -14.04 19.31 5.17
CA THR A 150 -13.41 20.62 5.42
C THR A 150 -12.00 20.43 5.96
N GLU A 151 -11.15 21.46 5.91
CA GLU A 151 -9.81 21.44 6.49
C GLU A 151 -9.84 21.04 7.97
N GLU A 152 -10.81 21.54 8.75
CA GLU A 152 -10.96 21.18 10.16
C GLU A 152 -11.32 19.70 10.33
N GLU A 153 -12.16 19.14 9.46
CA GLU A 153 -12.49 17.71 9.48
C GLU A 153 -11.30 16.85 9.10
N HIS A 154 -10.48 17.26 8.12
CA HIS A 154 -9.21 16.63 7.78
C HIS A 154 -8.25 16.61 8.98
N GLN A 155 -8.10 17.72 9.68
CA GLN A 155 -7.23 17.80 10.86
C GLN A 155 -7.74 16.96 12.04
N ARG A 156 -9.04 16.79 12.19
CA ARG A 156 -9.64 15.96 13.24
C ARG A 156 -9.60 14.46 12.95
N MET A 157 -9.57 14.11 11.68
CA MET A 157 -9.55 12.71 11.21
C MET A 157 -8.47 12.53 10.14
N PRO A 158 -7.19 12.74 10.49
CA PRO A 158 -6.11 12.63 9.53
C PRO A 158 -6.05 11.22 8.94
N HIS A 159 -5.79 11.16 7.64
CA HIS A 159 -5.59 9.95 6.85
C HIS A 159 -4.14 9.91 6.33
N ASP A 160 -3.81 8.96 5.49
CA ASP A 160 -2.49 8.87 4.86
C ASP A 160 -2.03 10.18 4.22
N TYR A 161 -2.93 10.89 3.56
CA TYR A 161 -2.63 12.17 2.91
C TYR A 161 -2.10 13.20 3.90
N GLU A 162 -2.82 13.45 5.00
CA GLU A 162 -2.41 14.43 6.02
C GLU A 162 -1.12 14.00 6.72
N ALA A 163 -0.98 12.70 7.01
CA ALA A 163 0.22 12.16 7.63
C ALA A 163 1.46 12.32 6.72
N GLN A 164 1.30 12.05 5.42
CA GLN A 164 2.39 12.16 4.45
C GLN A 164 2.76 13.61 4.16
N VAL A 165 1.77 14.47 3.93
CA VAL A 165 1.99 15.92 3.66
C VAL A 165 2.51 16.62 4.90
N GLY A 166 2.05 16.23 6.10
CA GLY A 166 2.51 16.77 7.36
C GLY A 166 3.99 16.55 7.66
N GLN A 167 4.64 15.61 7.00
CA GLN A 167 6.10 15.41 7.07
C GLN A 167 6.89 16.47 6.29
N GLY A 168 6.20 17.36 5.57
CA GLY A 168 6.82 18.34 4.68
C GLY A 168 6.99 17.82 3.25
N ALA A 169 7.39 18.71 2.35
CA ALA A 169 7.57 18.39 0.94
C ALA A 169 8.61 17.27 0.71
N ILE A 170 9.67 17.26 1.51
CA ILE A 170 10.71 16.23 1.56
C ILE A 170 11.02 15.95 3.03
N THR A 171 10.77 14.72 3.48
CA THR A 171 11.06 14.29 4.85
C THR A 171 12.57 14.29 5.11
N LEU A 172 12.97 14.88 6.23
CA LEU A 172 14.37 14.89 6.68
C LEU A 172 14.69 13.59 7.42
N HIS A 173 15.25 12.62 6.72
CA HIS A 173 15.60 11.31 7.29
C HIS A 173 16.57 11.40 8.48
N SER A 174 17.34 12.48 8.61
CA SER A 174 18.23 12.74 9.75
C SER A 174 17.50 13.05 11.06
N GLU A 175 16.23 13.42 10.99
CA GLU A 175 15.40 13.76 12.14
C GLU A 175 14.49 12.61 12.58
N GLU A 176 14.45 11.54 11.79
CA GLU A 176 13.64 10.36 12.08
C GLU A 176 14.20 9.53 13.24
N ARG A 177 13.31 8.90 13.97
CA ARG A 177 13.65 7.97 15.05
C ARG A 177 13.05 6.60 14.74
N LEU A 178 13.75 5.87 13.88
CA LEU A 178 13.31 4.55 13.43
C LEU A 178 13.45 3.51 14.55
N ALA A 179 12.44 2.65 14.67
CA ALA A 179 12.37 1.56 15.63
C ALA A 179 12.26 0.19 14.92
N ALA A 180 12.08 -0.87 15.68
CA ALA A 180 11.90 -2.21 15.12
C ALA A 180 10.62 -2.33 14.28
N SER A 181 9.59 -1.52 14.57
CA SER A 181 8.37 -1.39 13.78
C SER A 181 8.60 -0.90 12.35
N ASP A 182 9.67 -0.12 12.13
CA ASP A 182 9.98 0.52 10.84
C ASP A 182 10.88 -0.35 9.95
N ARG A 183 11.10 -1.62 10.36
CA ARG A 183 11.98 -2.55 9.63
C ARG A 183 11.64 -2.65 8.14
N GLY A 184 10.36 -2.65 7.78
CA GLY A 184 9.91 -2.71 6.39
C GLY A 184 10.32 -1.47 5.60
N VAL A 185 10.16 -0.28 6.19
CA VAL A 185 10.61 1.00 5.63
C VAL A 185 12.12 1.00 5.40
N VAL A 186 12.90 0.55 6.41
CA VAL A 186 14.36 0.44 6.30
C VAL A 186 14.76 -0.54 5.18
N MET A 187 14.08 -1.68 5.07
CA MET A 187 14.34 -2.65 4.01
C MET A 187 14.06 -2.06 2.62
N PHE A 188 12.93 -1.38 2.45
CA PHE A 188 12.58 -0.71 1.20
C PHE A 188 13.63 0.34 0.82
N ARG A 189 13.97 1.25 1.73
CA ARG A 189 14.97 2.32 1.48
C ARG A 189 16.35 1.75 1.12
N ARG A 190 16.77 0.66 1.78
CA ARG A 190 18.02 -0.03 1.44
C ARG A 190 17.97 -0.61 0.02
N LEU A 191 16.88 -1.26 -0.33
CA LEU A 191 16.69 -1.80 -1.67
C LEU A 191 16.67 -0.69 -2.72
N LEU A 192 15.94 0.40 -2.48
CA LEU A 192 15.89 1.57 -3.37
C LEU A 192 17.28 2.14 -3.63
N ARG A 193 18.09 2.31 -2.58
CA ARG A 193 19.48 2.77 -2.72
C ARG A 193 20.31 1.85 -3.61
N GLN A 194 20.21 0.54 -3.40
CA GLN A 194 20.90 -0.46 -4.24
C GLN A 194 20.48 -0.35 -5.72
N GLN A 195 19.20 -0.06 -5.98
CA GLN A 195 18.72 0.11 -7.36
C GLN A 195 19.23 1.42 -7.98
N ILE A 196 19.32 2.51 -7.22
CA ILE A 196 19.92 3.75 -7.66
C ILE A 196 21.40 3.53 -8.04
N GLU A 197 22.16 2.85 -7.17
CA GLU A 197 23.56 2.49 -7.44
C GLU A 197 23.71 1.58 -8.66
N ALA A 198 22.76 0.68 -8.90
CA ALA A 198 22.74 -0.16 -10.09
C ALA A 198 22.60 0.68 -11.37
N VAL A 199 21.62 1.61 -11.39
CA VAL A 199 21.39 2.52 -12.52
C VAL A 199 22.60 3.42 -12.76
N GLN A 200 23.21 3.97 -11.71
CA GLN A 200 24.42 4.79 -11.80
C GLN A 200 25.61 4.01 -12.37
N ALA A 201 25.65 2.71 -12.15
CA ALA A 201 26.66 1.79 -12.72
C ALA A 201 26.27 1.25 -14.11
N GLY A 202 25.21 1.78 -14.76
CA GLY A 202 24.74 1.36 -16.08
C GLY A 202 24.06 -0.01 -16.10
N ARG A 203 23.56 -0.49 -14.98
CA ARG A 203 22.82 -1.75 -14.88
C ARG A 203 21.32 -1.48 -14.73
N ASP A 204 20.49 -2.36 -15.28
CA ASP A 204 19.06 -2.26 -15.12
C ASP A 204 18.64 -2.50 -13.64
N PRO A 205 17.73 -1.68 -13.09
CA PRO A 205 17.19 -1.90 -11.76
C PRO A 205 16.21 -3.06 -11.75
N LEU A 206 15.90 -3.58 -10.56
CA LEU A 206 14.83 -4.54 -10.36
C LEU A 206 13.50 -4.00 -10.90
N GLY A 207 12.67 -4.88 -11.45
CA GLY A 207 11.35 -4.54 -12.00
C GLY A 207 11.37 -4.10 -13.45
N VAL A 208 12.55 -3.87 -14.06
CA VAL A 208 12.69 -3.66 -15.49
C VAL A 208 12.89 -5.02 -16.17
N ALA A 209 12.04 -5.32 -17.14
CA ALA A 209 12.16 -6.52 -17.96
C ALA A 209 11.88 -6.18 -19.42
N PHE A 210 12.79 -6.57 -20.31
CA PHE A 210 12.65 -6.39 -21.77
C PHE A 210 12.08 -7.64 -22.45
N ASP A 211 12.04 -8.76 -21.74
CA ASP A 211 11.46 -10.00 -22.24
C ASP A 211 9.94 -10.00 -22.01
N THR A 212 9.17 -10.14 -23.08
CA THR A 212 7.70 -10.23 -23.02
C THR A 212 7.20 -11.47 -22.25
N ALA A 213 7.99 -12.53 -22.15
CA ALA A 213 7.69 -13.69 -21.30
C ALA A 213 7.66 -13.34 -19.81
N CYS A 214 8.29 -12.22 -19.40
CA CYS A 214 8.29 -11.70 -18.04
C CYS A 214 7.25 -10.59 -17.81
N ALA A 215 6.32 -10.37 -18.76
CA ALA A 215 5.33 -9.29 -18.68
C ALA A 215 4.27 -9.52 -17.59
N THR A 216 4.00 -10.79 -17.26
CA THR A 216 3.05 -11.15 -16.18
C THR A 216 3.80 -11.37 -14.88
N VAL A 217 3.31 -10.72 -13.83
CA VAL A 217 3.86 -10.83 -12.48
C VAL A 217 2.83 -11.48 -11.58
N GLN A 218 3.19 -12.63 -10.99
CA GLN A 218 2.37 -13.24 -9.95
C GLN A 218 2.50 -12.44 -8.65
N VAL A 219 1.37 -12.09 -8.06
CA VAL A 219 1.29 -11.35 -6.81
C VAL A 219 0.64 -12.21 -5.72
N GLU A 220 1.09 -12.04 -4.48
CA GLU A 220 0.53 -12.74 -3.33
C GLU A 220 -0.23 -11.80 -2.40
N ALA A 221 -0.12 -10.49 -2.62
CA ALA A 221 -0.82 -9.50 -1.80
C ALA A 221 -2.33 -9.79 -1.74
N GLY A 222 -2.88 -9.68 -0.54
CA GLY A 222 -4.29 -10.01 -0.31
C GLY A 222 -4.65 -10.03 1.17
N ASN A 223 -5.90 -10.37 1.43
CA ASN A 223 -6.45 -10.60 2.76
C ASN A 223 -6.95 -12.04 2.84
N PHE A 224 -6.55 -12.78 3.87
CA PHE A 224 -6.90 -14.19 4.02
C PHE A 224 -7.39 -14.46 5.43
N ILE A 225 -8.34 -15.40 5.59
CA ILE A 225 -8.68 -15.99 6.88
C ILE A 225 -8.10 -17.39 6.90
N LEU A 226 -7.22 -17.63 7.86
CA LEU A 226 -6.58 -18.93 8.06
C LEU A 226 -7.21 -19.60 9.28
N GLU A 227 -7.47 -20.91 9.17
CA GLU A 227 -7.92 -21.70 10.30
C GLU A 227 -6.79 -21.84 11.34
N PRO A 228 -7.12 -22.04 12.63
CA PRO A 228 -6.11 -22.28 13.64
C PRO A 228 -5.22 -23.46 13.25
N ALA A 229 -3.93 -23.35 13.50
CA ALA A 229 -3.05 -24.50 13.41
C ALA A 229 -3.52 -25.52 14.46
N GLY A 230 -3.96 -26.69 14.00
CA GLY A 230 -4.41 -27.79 14.86
C GLY A 230 -3.29 -28.34 15.76
#